data_cac6ce80bfb632cb08010f2351fff519
#
_entry.id   cac6ce80bfb632cb08010f2351fff519
#
_cell.length_a   1.000
_cell.length_b   1.000
_cell.length_c   1.000
_cell.angle_alpha   90.00
_cell.angle_beta   90.00
_cell.angle_gamma   90.00
#
_symmetry.space_group_name_H-M   'P 1'
#
loop_
_entity.id
_entity.type
_entity.pdbx_description
1 polymer ?
#
loop_
_entity_poly.entity_id
_entity_poly.type
_entity_poly.pdbx_seq_one_letter_code
_entity_poly.pdbx_strand_id
1 'polypeptide(L)'
;MQFKGTAHCYGRDIDTDVIIPARYLTTSDPAELAKHCLEDLDTSFIERVQPGDIIVADENFGCGSSREHAPIAIKAAGVDVVIAKSFARIFYRNSINTGLAIMECPEAVDAISQGDVVSVDADAGVIVDETTGQTFQAQPFPPFIKEIIEAGGLINRTKAKLGEE
;
A
#
# COMPACT_ATOMS: atom_id res chain seq x y z
N MET A 1 5.26 14.67 -0.52
CA MET A 1 4.39 13.58 -0.07
C MET A 1 5.19 12.71 0.89
N GLN A 2 4.86 12.77 2.17
CA GLN A 2 5.63 12.09 3.20
C GLN A 2 4.74 11.18 4.04
N PHE A 3 5.29 10.02 4.41
CA PHE A 3 4.61 9.00 5.21
C PHE A 3 5.50 8.57 6.35
N LYS A 4 4.91 8.18 7.48
CA LYS A 4 5.63 7.61 8.60
C LYS A 4 4.71 6.70 9.40
N GLY A 5 5.17 5.50 9.68
CA GLY A 5 4.39 4.54 10.45
C GLY A 5 5.18 3.29 10.78
N THR A 6 4.51 2.35 11.43
CA THR A 6 5.08 1.06 11.81
C THR A 6 4.98 0.09 10.65
N ALA A 7 6.04 -0.68 10.42
CA ALA A 7 6.12 -1.66 9.35
C ALA A 7 5.44 -2.97 9.76
N HIS A 8 4.58 -3.47 8.88
CA HIS A 8 4.00 -4.82 8.95
C HIS A 8 4.61 -5.62 7.81
N CYS A 9 5.43 -6.60 8.14
CA CYS A 9 6.25 -7.32 7.16
C CYS A 9 5.65 -8.67 6.78
N TYR A 10 5.60 -8.95 5.49
CA TYR A 10 5.07 -10.18 4.92
C TYR A 10 6.01 -10.73 3.86
N GLY A 11 5.81 -11.99 3.48
CA GLY A 11 6.64 -12.68 2.52
C GLY A 11 6.29 -12.39 1.06
N ARG A 12 6.66 -13.31 0.18
CA ARG A 12 6.44 -13.21 -1.25
C ARG A 12 5.06 -13.74 -1.66
N ASP A 13 4.64 -13.39 -2.88
CA ASP A 13 3.43 -13.91 -3.52
C ASP A 13 2.16 -13.72 -2.68
N ILE A 14 2.03 -12.54 -2.07
CA ILE A 14 0.80 -12.18 -1.37
C ILE A 14 -0.25 -11.85 -2.41
N ASP A 15 -1.15 -12.79 -2.67
CA ASP A 15 -2.14 -12.63 -3.73
C ASP A 15 -3.39 -11.86 -3.27
N THR A 16 -4.20 -11.43 -4.23
CA THR A 16 -5.38 -10.61 -3.95
C THR A 16 -6.44 -11.35 -3.13
N ASP A 17 -6.54 -12.69 -3.24
CA ASP A 17 -7.42 -13.50 -2.40
C ASP A 17 -7.00 -13.51 -0.93
N VAL A 18 -5.69 -13.41 -0.69
CA VAL A 18 -5.14 -13.33 0.67
C VAL A 18 -5.32 -11.93 1.25
N ILE A 19 -5.19 -10.90 0.40
CA ILE A 19 -5.39 -9.51 0.84
C ILE A 19 -6.85 -9.27 1.22
N ILE A 20 -7.78 -9.68 0.35
CA ILE A 20 -9.22 -9.63 0.64
C ILE A 20 -9.91 -10.86 0.07
N PRO A 21 -10.38 -11.78 0.92
CA PRO A 21 -11.01 -13.02 0.47
C PRO A 21 -12.26 -12.79 -0.37
N ALA A 22 -12.50 -13.71 -1.32
CA ALA A 22 -13.63 -13.62 -2.24
C ALA A 22 -14.99 -13.52 -1.54
N ARG A 23 -15.13 -14.10 -0.35
CA ARG A 23 -16.38 -14.05 0.43
C ARG A 23 -16.79 -12.63 0.84
N TYR A 24 -15.87 -11.66 0.75
CA TYR A 24 -16.15 -10.27 1.12
C TYR A 24 -16.34 -9.35 -0.11
N LEU A 25 -16.32 -9.89 -1.32
CA LEU A 25 -16.43 -9.10 -2.55
C LEU A 25 -17.87 -8.70 -2.90
N THR A 26 -18.83 -9.02 -2.05
CA THR A 26 -20.23 -8.61 -2.22
C THR A 26 -20.46 -7.15 -1.89
N THR A 27 -19.48 -6.50 -1.29
CA THR A 27 -19.52 -5.06 -0.98
C THR A 27 -18.32 -4.35 -1.58
N SER A 28 -18.48 -3.05 -1.87
CA SER A 28 -17.38 -2.16 -2.22
C SER A 28 -17.16 -1.08 -1.16
N ASP A 29 -17.85 -1.20 -0.02
CA ASP A 29 -17.69 -0.26 1.10
C ASP A 29 -16.30 -0.40 1.70
N PRO A 30 -15.45 0.65 1.62
CA PRO A 30 -14.09 0.58 2.16
C PRO A 30 -14.04 0.20 3.64
N ALA A 31 -14.96 0.71 4.46
CA ALA A 31 -14.99 0.42 5.89
C ALA A 31 -15.26 -1.07 6.16
N GLU A 32 -16.11 -1.70 5.38
CA GLU A 32 -16.36 -3.14 5.50
C GLU A 32 -15.16 -3.96 5.03
N LEU A 33 -14.56 -3.59 3.90
CA LEU A 33 -13.39 -4.29 3.39
C LEU A 33 -12.20 -4.18 4.35
N ALA A 34 -12.03 -3.03 4.99
CA ALA A 34 -10.95 -2.82 5.94
C ALA A 34 -10.97 -3.81 7.10
N LYS A 35 -12.16 -4.19 7.58
CA LYS A 35 -12.33 -5.13 8.69
C LYS A 35 -11.75 -6.51 8.39
N HIS A 36 -11.60 -6.86 7.14
CA HIS A 36 -11.20 -8.20 6.70
C HIS A 36 -9.88 -8.21 5.94
N CYS A 37 -9.18 -7.08 5.91
CA CYS A 37 -7.90 -6.96 5.23
C CYS A 37 -6.87 -7.91 5.84
N LEU A 38 -6.26 -8.75 5.00
CA LEU A 38 -5.26 -9.75 5.39
C LEU A 38 -5.75 -10.79 6.39
N GLU A 39 -7.06 -10.94 6.56
CA GLU A 39 -7.67 -11.82 7.56
C GLU A 39 -7.18 -13.28 7.46
N ASP A 40 -7.03 -13.79 6.24
CA ASP A 40 -6.61 -15.18 6.02
C ASP A 40 -5.09 -15.38 6.13
N LEU A 41 -4.31 -14.31 6.13
CA LEU A 41 -2.86 -14.38 6.26
C LEU A 41 -2.39 -14.07 7.68
N ASP A 42 -3.00 -13.07 8.30
CA ASP A 42 -2.56 -12.53 9.58
C ASP A 42 -3.78 -11.98 10.33
N THR A 43 -4.37 -12.82 11.17
CA THR A 43 -5.60 -12.48 11.87
C THR A 43 -5.44 -11.31 12.83
N SER A 44 -4.23 -11.02 13.28
CA SER A 44 -3.96 -9.92 14.22
C SER A 44 -3.65 -8.59 13.54
N PHE A 45 -3.53 -8.58 12.22
CA PHE A 45 -3.19 -7.34 11.49
C PHE A 45 -4.17 -6.20 11.80
N ILE A 46 -5.46 -6.47 11.72
CA ILE A 46 -6.52 -5.46 11.93
C ILE A 46 -6.50 -4.94 13.38
N GLU A 47 -6.09 -5.78 14.34
CA GLU A 47 -6.02 -5.38 15.75
C GLU A 47 -4.85 -4.45 16.05
N ARG A 48 -3.73 -4.58 15.30
CA ARG A 48 -2.52 -3.79 15.59
C ARG A 48 -2.25 -2.65 14.60
N VAL A 49 -2.86 -2.66 13.42
CA VAL A 49 -2.62 -1.62 12.42
C VAL A 49 -3.13 -0.27 12.91
N GLN A 50 -2.33 0.78 12.68
CA GLN A 50 -2.68 2.15 13.01
C GLN A 50 -2.68 3.00 11.74
N PRO A 51 -3.47 4.07 11.69
CA PRO A 51 -3.44 4.99 10.54
C PRO A 51 -2.02 5.50 10.28
N GLY A 52 -1.61 5.42 9.03
CA GLY A 52 -0.27 5.82 8.61
C GLY A 52 0.74 4.67 8.55
N ASP A 53 0.37 3.48 9.00
CA ASP A 53 1.27 2.34 8.98
C ASP A 53 1.63 1.91 7.55
N ILE A 54 2.65 1.08 7.46
CA ILE A 54 3.29 0.71 6.20
C ILE A 54 3.35 -0.82 6.10
N ILE A 55 2.98 -1.36 4.94
CA ILE A 55 3.20 -2.78 4.63
C ILE A 55 4.53 -2.91 3.91
N VAL A 56 5.35 -3.86 4.33
CA VAL A 56 6.62 -4.21 3.69
C VAL A 56 6.53 -5.69 3.28
N ALA A 57 6.71 -5.97 2.00
CA ALA A 57 6.54 -7.33 1.49
C ALA A 57 7.63 -7.68 0.47
N ASP A 58 7.76 -8.96 0.18
CA ASP A 58 8.74 -9.48 -0.75
C ASP A 58 8.22 -9.38 -2.21
N GLU A 59 8.65 -10.26 -3.08
CA GLU A 59 8.33 -10.22 -4.50
C GLU A 59 6.87 -10.53 -4.81
N ASN A 60 6.37 -9.94 -5.91
CA ASN A 60 5.09 -10.28 -6.53
C ASN A 60 3.88 -10.00 -5.63
N PHE A 61 3.88 -8.87 -4.95
CA PHE A 61 2.76 -8.46 -4.12
C PHE A 61 1.53 -8.12 -4.97
N GLY A 62 0.38 -8.65 -4.58
CA GLY A 62 -0.87 -8.39 -5.28
C GLY A 62 -1.11 -9.30 -6.49
N CYS A 63 -0.40 -10.43 -6.59
CA CYS A 63 -0.61 -11.40 -7.66
C CYS A 63 -2.01 -12.02 -7.59
N GLY A 64 -2.39 -12.78 -8.63
CA GLY A 64 -3.69 -13.41 -8.69
C GLY A 64 -4.72 -12.57 -9.43
N SER A 65 -5.99 -12.70 -9.05
CA SER A 65 -7.10 -12.04 -9.73
C SER A 65 -7.06 -10.52 -9.65
N SER A 66 -7.48 -9.85 -10.70
CA SER A 66 -7.59 -8.39 -10.72
C SER A 66 -8.76 -7.95 -9.84
N ARG A 67 -8.46 -7.41 -8.66
CA ARG A 67 -9.46 -6.94 -7.69
C ARG A 67 -9.10 -5.56 -7.18
N GLU A 68 -9.90 -4.56 -7.54
CA GLU A 68 -9.76 -3.22 -6.97
C GLU A 68 -10.03 -3.22 -5.46
N HIS A 69 -10.79 -4.18 -4.96
CA HIS A 69 -11.07 -4.36 -3.54
C HIS A 69 -9.80 -4.51 -2.70
N ALA A 70 -8.74 -5.12 -3.26
CA ALA A 70 -7.50 -5.35 -2.52
C ALA A 70 -6.81 -4.04 -2.10
N PRO A 71 -6.46 -3.11 -3.01
CA PRO A 71 -5.86 -1.85 -2.58
C PRO A 71 -6.83 -0.98 -1.78
N ILE A 72 -8.13 -1.04 -2.04
CA ILE A 72 -9.13 -0.32 -1.25
C ILE A 72 -9.11 -0.82 0.19
N ALA A 73 -9.08 -2.14 0.41
CA ALA A 73 -9.04 -2.73 1.75
C ALA A 73 -7.79 -2.32 2.52
N ILE A 74 -6.63 -2.34 1.86
CA ILE A 74 -5.35 -1.95 2.47
C ILE A 74 -5.39 -0.49 2.91
N LYS A 75 -5.81 0.40 2.01
CA LYS A 75 -5.87 1.83 2.30
C LYS A 75 -6.87 2.14 3.41
N ALA A 76 -8.05 1.54 3.34
CA ALA A 76 -9.10 1.76 4.34
C ALA A 76 -8.72 1.20 5.72
N ALA A 77 -7.87 0.18 5.79
CA ALA A 77 -7.34 -0.36 7.04
C ALA A 77 -6.37 0.61 7.75
N GLY A 78 -5.91 1.65 7.05
CA GLY A 78 -5.02 2.66 7.61
C GLY A 78 -3.62 2.69 7.00
N VAL A 79 -3.32 1.78 6.08
CA VAL A 79 -2.00 1.71 5.45
C VAL A 79 -1.88 2.80 4.38
N ASP A 80 -0.88 3.64 4.49
CA ASP A 80 -0.64 4.73 3.55
C ASP A 80 0.25 4.33 2.38
N VAL A 81 1.19 3.42 2.60
CA VAL A 81 2.12 2.98 1.56
C VAL A 81 2.47 1.51 1.70
N VAL A 82 2.63 0.83 0.57
CA VAL A 82 3.17 -0.53 0.50
C VAL A 82 4.54 -0.47 -0.17
N ILE A 83 5.54 -1.02 0.51
CA ILE A 83 6.90 -1.16 -0.01
C ILE A 83 7.11 -2.65 -0.29
N ALA A 84 7.48 -3.00 -1.51
CA ALA A 84 7.72 -4.39 -1.89
C ALA A 84 8.93 -4.48 -2.81
N LYS A 85 9.46 -5.70 -2.98
CA LYS A 85 10.51 -5.93 -3.98
C LYS A 85 9.97 -5.81 -5.40
N SER A 86 8.74 -6.28 -5.61
CA SER A 86 8.03 -6.12 -6.87
C SER A 86 6.52 -6.25 -6.63
N PHE A 87 5.73 -5.75 -7.57
CA PHE A 87 4.27 -5.82 -7.56
C PHE A 87 3.78 -6.51 -8.82
N ALA A 88 2.67 -7.24 -8.70
CA ALA A 88 1.95 -7.69 -9.87
C ALA A 88 1.41 -6.48 -10.64
N ARG A 89 1.47 -6.54 -11.96
CA ARG A 89 1.18 -5.41 -12.85
C ARG A 89 -0.21 -4.80 -12.64
N ILE A 90 -1.21 -5.65 -12.53
CA ILE A 90 -2.60 -5.20 -12.36
C ILE A 90 -2.79 -4.58 -10.98
N PHE A 91 -2.22 -5.18 -9.94
CA PHE A 91 -2.27 -4.62 -8.59
C PHE A 91 -1.59 -3.24 -8.55
N TYR A 92 -0.45 -3.09 -9.20
CA TYR A 92 0.23 -1.79 -9.31
C TYR A 92 -0.72 -0.73 -9.86
N ARG A 93 -1.35 -1.03 -11.01
CA ARG A 93 -2.29 -0.12 -11.65
C ARG A 93 -3.49 0.20 -10.76
N ASN A 94 -4.11 -0.82 -10.17
CA ASN A 94 -5.28 -0.64 -9.32
C ASN A 94 -4.94 0.18 -8.07
N SER A 95 -3.76 -0.02 -7.50
CA SER A 95 -3.30 0.74 -6.33
C SER A 95 -3.19 2.23 -6.64
N ILE A 96 -2.55 2.60 -7.73
CA ILE A 96 -2.43 3.99 -8.15
C ILE A 96 -3.82 4.58 -8.40
N ASN A 97 -4.68 3.87 -9.12
CA ASN A 97 -6.02 4.33 -9.46
C ASN A 97 -6.91 4.55 -8.22
N THR A 98 -6.70 3.80 -7.17
CA THR A 98 -7.45 3.94 -5.91
C THR A 98 -6.78 4.84 -4.89
N GLY A 99 -5.60 5.36 -5.20
CA GLY A 99 -4.89 6.32 -4.34
C GLY A 99 -4.00 5.69 -3.28
N LEU A 100 -3.67 4.40 -3.40
CA LEU A 100 -2.72 3.75 -2.50
C LEU A 100 -1.30 3.94 -3.04
N ALA A 101 -0.43 4.52 -2.22
CA ALA A 101 0.98 4.69 -2.59
C ALA A 101 1.71 3.34 -2.54
N ILE A 102 2.49 3.06 -3.57
CA ILE A 102 3.29 1.84 -3.66
C ILE A 102 4.69 2.15 -4.17
N MET A 103 5.68 1.49 -3.59
CA MET A 103 7.09 1.72 -3.95
C MET A 103 7.84 0.39 -4.02
N GLU A 104 8.68 0.23 -5.05
CA GLU A 104 9.57 -0.91 -5.18
C GLU A 104 10.94 -0.55 -4.64
N CYS A 105 11.41 -1.29 -3.65
CA CYS A 105 12.75 -1.10 -3.08
C CYS A 105 13.24 -2.40 -2.44
N PRO A 106 13.89 -3.30 -3.21
CA PRO A 106 14.36 -4.57 -2.66
C PRO A 106 15.29 -4.42 -1.46
N GLU A 107 16.18 -3.42 -1.46
CA GLU A 107 17.12 -3.20 -0.37
C GLU A 107 16.40 -2.85 0.94
N ALA A 108 15.36 -2.03 0.87
CA ALA A 108 14.56 -1.68 2.04
C ALA A 108 13.82 -2.89 2.59
N VAL A 109 13.25 -3.70 1.71
CA VAL A 109 12.53 -4.91 2.11
C VAL A 109 13.43 -5.88 2.85
N ASP A 110 14.66 -6.07 2.38
CA ASP A 110 15.62 -6.97 3.02
C ASP A 110 16.06 -6.48 4.40
N ALA A 111 16.05 -5.18 4.65
CA ALA A 111 16.58 -4.59 5.87
C ALA A 111 15.51 -4.27 6.92
N ILE A 112 14.29 -3.93 6.52
CA ILE A 112 13.24 -3.54 7.45
C ILE A 112 12.67 -4.78 8.14
N SER A 113 12.53 -4.70 9.46
CA SER A 113 11.96 -5.77 10.28
C SER A 113 10.56 -5.42 10.77
N GLN A 114 9.79 -6.46 11.09
CA GLN A 114 8.46 -6.29 11.67
C GLN A 114 8.52 -5.37 12.89
N GLY A 115 7.68 -4.35 12.88
CA GLY A 115 7.58 -3.40 13.98
C GLY A 115 8.51 -2.20 13.89
N ASP A 116 9.42 -2.15 12.91
CA ASP A 116 10.27 -0.98 12.72
C ASP A 116 9.43 0.24 12.37
N VAL A 117 9.89 1.42 12.82
CA VAL A 117 9.29 2.68 12.40
C VAL A 117 9.98 3.12 11.12
N VAL A 118 9.19 3.35 10.07
CA VAL A 118 9.69 3.67 8.73
C VAL A 118 9.10 4.99 8.29
N SER A 119 9.92 5.85 7.70
CA SER A 119 9.47 7.07 7.05
C SER A 119 9.79 7.03 5.56
N VAL A 120 8.92 7.66 4.75
CA VAL A 120 9.04 7.67 3.30
C VAL A 120 8.83 9.09 2.79
N ASP A 121 9.78 9.57 1.99
CA ASP A 121 9.62 10.78 1.19
C ASP A 121 9.44 10.36 -0.26
N ALA A 122 8.19 10.32 -0.73
CA ALA A 122 7.87 9.85 -2.07
C ALA A 122 8.34 10.81 -3.16
N ASP A 123 8.48 12.09 -2.84
CA ASP A 123 8.97 13.09 -3.81
C ASP A 123 10.44 12.88 -4.14
N ALA A 124 11.22 12.47 -3.15
CA ALA A 124 12.65 12.16 -3.31
C ALA A 124 12.93 10.68 -3.55
N GLY A 125 11.95 9.81 -3.28
CA GLY A 125 12.13 8.37 -3.34
C GLY A 125 12.95 7.80 -2.19
N VAL A 126 13.01 8.51 -1.05
CA VAL A 126 13.84 8.12 0.09
C VAL A 126 13.02 7.37 1.13
N ILE A 127 13.52 6.21 1.52
CA ILE A 127 12.93 5.39 2.58
C ILE A 127 13.94 5.33 3.73
N VAL A 128 13.49 5.63 4.95
CA VAL A 128 14.34 5.58 6.15
C VAL A 128 13.75 4.62 7.15
N ASP A 129 14.54 3.63 7.56
CA ASP A 129 14.21 2.82 8.72
C ASP A 129 14.66 3.59 9.96
N GLU A 130 13.72 4.27 10.62
CA GLU A 130 14.02 5.13 11.78
C GLU A 130 14.55 4.31 12.96
N THR A 131 14.15 3.06 13.08
CA THR A 131 14.58 2.17 14.16
C THR A 131 16.06 1.83 14.05
N THR A 132 16.56 1.59 12.84
CA THR A 132 17.97 1.22 12.57
C THR A 132 18.82 2.38 12.11
N GLY A 133 18.21 3.45 11.61
CA GLY A 133 18.91 4.59 11.01
C GLY A 133 19.34 4.37 9.57
N GLN A 134 18.96 3.25 8.94
CA GLN A 134 19.32 2.96 7.55
C GLN A 134 18.45 3.74 6.57
N THR A 135 19.05 4.17 5.46
CA THR A 135 18.37 4.93 4.40
C THR A 135 18.50 4.19 3.07
N PHE A 136 17.40 4.19 2.31
CA PHE A 136 17.32 3.51 1.02
C PHE A 136 16.80 4.46 -0.04
N GLN A 137 17.25 4.24 -1.30
CA GLN A 137 16.81 5.04 -2.43
C GLN A 137 15.92 4.20 -3.33
N ALA A 138 14.68 4.63 -3.52
CA ALA A 138 13.74 4.09 -4.49
C ALA A 138 13.51 5.11 -5.61
N GLN A 139 12.70 4.74 -6.61
CA GLN A 139 12.28 5.66 -7.66
C GLN A 139 11.32 6.70 -7.08
N PRO A 140 11.59 8.00 -7.25
CA PRO A 140 10.62 9.03 -6.89
C PRO A 140 9.33 8.89 -7.71
N PHE A 141 8.21 9.31 -7.13
CA PHE A 141 6.97 9.34 -7.88
C PHE A 141 7.02 10.40 -8.97
N PRO A 142 6.69 10.05 -10.24
CA PRO A 142 6.47 11.06 -11.26
C PRO A 142 5.33 12.01 -10.84
N PRO A 143 5.36 13.29 -11.27
CA PRO A 143 4.30 14.24 -10.88
C PRO A 143 2.88 13.75 -11.18
N PHE A 144 2.69 13.03 -12.27
CA PHE A 144 1.40 12.47 -12.65
C PHE A 144 0.88 11.47 -11.60
N ILE A 145 1.74 10.57 -11.14
CA ILE A 145 1.38 9.57 -10.12
C ILE A 145 1.10 10.25 -8.79
N LYS A 146 1.92 11.22 -8.41
CA LYS A 146 1.74 12.00 -7.20
C LYS A 146 0.38 12.69 -7.17
N GLU A 147 -0.04 13.32 -8.28
CA GLU A 147 -1.34 13.97 -8.38
C GLU A 147 -2.50 13.00 -8.13
N ILE A 148 -2.43 11.80 -8.71
CA ILE A 148 -3.48 10.80 -8.54
C ILE A 148 -3.58 10.36 -7.08
N ILE A 149 -2.46 10.07 -6.44
CA ILE A 149 -2.42 9.61 -5.05
C ILE A 149 -2.89 10.71 -4.10
N GLU A 150 -2.43 11.95 -4.28
CA GLU A 150 -2.85 13.08 -3.46
C GLU A 150 -4.34 13.39 -3.58
N ALA A 151 -4.92 13.16 -4.75
CA ALA A 151 -6.36 13.33 -4.96
C ALA A 151 -7.21 12.20 -4.36
N GLY A 152 -6.57 11.10 -3.93
CA GLY A 152 -7.27 9.92 -3.41
C GLY A 152 -7.73 8.96 -4.51
N GLY A 153 -7.12 9.03 -5.70
CA GLY A 153 -7.37 8.12 -6.80
C GLY A 153 -7.65 8.84 -8.12
N LEU A 154 -7.70 8.07 -9.21
CA LEU A 154 -7.85 8.59 -10.55
C LEU A 154 -9.19 9.31 -10.77
N ILE A 155 -10.27 8.76 -10.25
CA ILE A 155 -11.61 9.36 -10.39
C ILE A 155 -11.64 10.74 -9.72
N ASN A 156 -11.13 10.84 -8.51
CA ASN A 156 -11.08 12.11 -7.78
C ASN A 156 -10.23 13.14 -8.48
N ARG A 157 -9.08 12.72 -9.04
CA ARG A 157 -8.21 13.61 -9.81
C ARG A 157 -8.92 14.14 -11.06
N THR A 158 -9.62 13.28 -11.77
CA THR A 158 -10.37 13.66 -12.97
C THR A 158 -11.48 14.63 -12.63
N LYS A 159 -12.23 14.41 -11.55
CA LYS A 159 -13.28 15.33 -11.08
C LYS A 159 -12.70 16.71 -10.76
N ALA A 160 -11.58 16.76 -10.05
CA ALA A 160 -10.93 18.02 -9.71
C ALA A 160 -10.51 18.79 -10.97
N LYS A 161 -9.98 18.12 -11.98
CA LYS A 161 -9.58 18.75 -13.25
C LYS A 161 -10.77 19.26 -14.06
N LEU A 162 -11.92 18.63 -13.94
CA LEU A 162 -13.15 19.05 -14.61
C LEU A 162 -13.92 20.11 -13.80
N GLY A 163 -13.41 20.49 -12.63
CA GLY A 163 -14.08 21.45 -11.75
C GLY A 163 -15.28 20.87 -11.01
N GLU A 164 -15.41 19.56 -10.94
CA GLU A 164 -16.46 18.86 -10.20
C GLU A 164 -15.97 18.56 -8.76
N GLU A 165 -16.83 18.80 -7.80
CA GLU A 165 -16.55 18.54 -6.38
C GLU A 165 -17.39 17.39 -5.84
#